data_6b9c09e1de61551551de69f2a78d30ef
#
_entry.id   6b9c09e1de61551551de69f2a78d30ef
#
_cell.length_a   1.000
_cell.length_b   1.000
_cell.length_c   1.000
_cell.angle_alpha   90.00
_cell.angle_beta   90.00
_cell.angle_gamma   90.00
#
_symmetry.space_group_name_H-M   'P 1'
#
loop_
_entity.id
_entity.type
_entity.pdbx_description
1 polymer ?
#
loop_
_entity_poly.entity_id
_entity_poly.type
_entity_poly.pdbx_seq_one_letter_code
_entity_poly.pdbx_strand_id
1 'polypeptide(L)'
;VGVLKVLEEYRVPVDCIAGTSMGSLVGAAYASGMTLDEMDVILGSISTELLFRETPPRQELALRRKTDDYTILSTPEVGLDNGSLSFGKGIVTGVQLETVLRQLSKAKGFYEFDELPIPYRAVATDLVTGKAVVFKEGELANVMRASMSVPGAVAPAEFDGMLLVDGMLTSNLPVQTAREMGADVVIAVN
;
A
#
# COMPACT_ATOMS: atom_id res chain seq x y z
N VAL A 1 7.63 -4.71 -11.42
CA VAL A 1 7.51 -4.22 -12.81
C VAL A 1 8.37 -5.07 -13.75
N GLY A 2 9.66 -5.34 -13.44
CA GLY A 2 10.54 -6.07 -14.34
C GLY A 2 10.01 -7.42 -14.85
N VAL A 3 9.42 -8.23 -13.97
CA VAL A 3 8.79 -9.52 -14.37
C VAL A 3 7.62 -9.28 -15.31
N LEU A 4 6.76 -8.29 -15.06
CA LEU A 4 5.64 -7.96 -15.93
C LEU A 4 6.11 -7.56 -17.34
N LYS A 5 7.22 -6.80 -17.46
CA LYS A 5 7.82 -6.47 -18.77
C LYS A 5 8.21 -7.71 -19.54
N VAL A 6 8.84 -8.67 -18.88
CA VAL A 6 9.23 -9.94 -19.51
C VAL A 6 7.98 -10.74 -19.93
N LEU A 7 6.94 -10.78 -19.09
CA LEU A 7 5.70 -11.47 -19.45
C LEU A 7 5.03 -10.84 -20.68
N GLU A 8 4.97 -9.50 -20.76
CA GLU A 8 4.44 -8.82 -21.96
C GLU A 8 5.31 -9.07 -23.20
N GLU A 9 6.65 -9.00 -23.07
CA GLU A 9 7.60 -9.26 -24.17
C GLU A 9 7.40 -10.66 -24.74
N TYR A 10 7.22 -11.66 -23.86
CA TYR A 10 6.97 -13.05 -24.28
C TYR A 10 5.49 -13.34 -24.55
N ARG A 11 4.61 -12.34 -24.45
CA ARG A 11 3.16 -12.46 -24.64
C ARG A 11 2.53 -13.54 -23.74
N VAL A 12 3.02 -13.66 -22.54
CA VAL A 12 2.42 -14.52 -21.52
C VAL A 12 1.23 -13.80 -20.90
N PRO A 13 0.00 -14.31 -21.07
CA PRO A 13 -1.17 -13.66 -20.49
C PRO A 13 -1.15 -13.73 -18.97
N VAL A 14 -1.67 -12.68 -18.32
CA VAL A 14 -1.89 -12.61 -16.89
C VAL A 14 -3.40 -12.54 -16.67
N ASP A 15 -4.01 -13.65 -16.25
CA ASP A 15 -5.45 -13.78 -16.09
C ASP A 15 -5.96 -13.30 -14.73
N CYS A 16 -5.10 -13.30 -13.70
CA CYS A 16 -5.41 -12.76 -12.38
C CYS A 16 -4.14 -12.42 -11.61
N ILE A 17 -4.27 -11.54 -10.63
CA ILE A 17 -3.15 -11.09 -9.78
C ILE A 17 -3.56 -11.15 -8.31
N ALA A 18 -2.70 -11.76 -7.48
CA ALA A 18 -2.77 -11.65 -6.03
C ALA A 18 -1.47 -11.02 -5.51
N GLY A 19 -1.60 -10.00 -4.66
CA GLY A 19 -0.44 -9.25 -4.18
C GLY A 19 -0.50 -8.92 -2.69
N THR A 20 0.68 -8.86 -2.07
CA THR A 20 0.87 -8.44 -0.69
C THR A 20 1.90 -7.31 -0.66
N SER A 21 1.66 -6.25 0.15
CA SER A 21 2.58 -5.14 0.34
C SER A 21 3.00 -4.50 -0.99
N MET A 22 4.27 -4.47 -1.33
CA MET A 22 4.75 -3.99 -2.64
C MET A 22 4.12 -4.73 -3.82
N GLY A 23 3.85 -6.03 -3.66
CA GLY A 23 3.14 -6.84 -4.65
C GLY A 23 1.69 -6.39 -4.84
N SER A 24 1.02 -5.92 -3.79
CA SER A 24 -0.33 -5.36 -3.90
C SER A 24 -0.33 -4.06 -4.69
N LEU A 25 0.66 -3.19 -4.48
CA LEU A 25 0.81 -1.92 -5.17
C LEU A 25 1.05 -2.13 -6.67
N VAL A 26 2.05 -2.94 -7.02
CA VAL A 26 2.38 -3.23 -8.43
C VAL A 26 1.23 -3.97 -9.11
N GLY A 27 0.62 -4.94 -8.40
CA GLY A 27 -0.51 -5.73 -8.89
C GLY A 27 -1.74 -4.88 -9.15
N ALA A 28 -2.13 -4.00 -8.21
CA ALA A 28 -3.28 -3.11 -8.36
C ALA A 28 -3.11 -2.12 -9.52
N ALA A 29 -1.92 -1.51 -9.65
CA ALA A 29 -1.62 -0.59 -10.73
C ALA A 29 -1.79 -1.28 -12.09
N TYR A 30 -1.17 -2.44 -12.26
CA TYR A 30 -1.26 -3.22 -13.49
C TYR A 30 -2.68 -3.74 -13.75
N ALA A 31 -3.34 -4.30 -12.73
CA ALA A 31 -4.70 -4.81 -12.83
C ALA A 31 -5.73 -3.72 -13.19
N SER A 32 -5.51 -2.47 -12.76
CA SER A 32 -6.35 -1.31 -13.12
C SER A 32 -6.08 -0.77 -14.54
N GLY A 33 -5.19 -1.39 -15.32
CA GLY A 33 -4.89 -1.01 -16.69
C GLY A 33 -3.81 0.06 -16.83
N MET A 34 -2.95 0.26 -15.81
CA MET A 34 -1.77 1.11 -15.95
C MET A 34 -0.72 0.41 -16.81
N THR A 35 -0.17 1.12 -17.79
CA THR A 35 0.90 0.60 -18.61
C THR A 35 2.22 0.50 -17.84
N LEU A 36 3.11 -0.39 -18.25
CA LEU A 36 4.40 -0.56 -17.58
C LEU A 36 5.28 0.69 -17.67
N ASP A 37 5.18 1.47 -18.75
CA ASP A 37 5.89 2.74 -18.89
C ASP A 37 5.37 3.80 -17.91
N GLU A 38 4.04 3.89 -17.74
CA GLU A 38 3.44 4.78 -16.72
C GLU A 38 3.87 4.37 -15.31
N MET A 39 3.90 3.06 -15.03
CA MET A 39 4.35 2.53 -13.74
C MET A 39 5.82 2.86 -13.49
N ASP A 40 6.70 2.74 -14.50
CA ASP A 40 8.13 3.06 -14.37
C ASP A 40 8.35 4.55 -14.05
N VAL A 41 7.60 5.44 -14.72
CA VAL A 41 7.69 6.89 -14.46
C VAL A 41 7.30 7.19 -13.02
N ILE A 42 6.17 6.65 -12.55
CA ILE A 42 5.68 6.91 -11.19
C ILE A 42 6.62 6.28 -10.17
N LEU A 43 6.93 4.98 -10.31
CA LEU A 43 7.79 4.26 -9.37
C LEU A 43 9.23 4.78 -9.36
N GLY A 44 9.74 5.23 -10.52
CA GLY A 44 11.05 5.86 -10.61
C GLY A 44 11.13 7.22 -9.90
N SER A 45 9.99 7.91 -9.73
CA SER A 45 9.90 9.15 -8.98
C SER A 45 9.77 8.93 -7.46
N ILE A 46 9.45 7.70 -7.04
CA ILE A 46 9.24 7.34 -5.64
C ILE A 46 10.55 6.81 -5.05
N SER A 47 11.16 7.57 -4.16
CA SER A 47 12.20 7.03 -3.29
C SER A 47 11.58 6.39 -2.05
N THR A 48 12.21 5.35 -1.52
CA THR A 48 11.80 4.74 -0.24
C THR A 48 11.75 5.79 0.88
N GLU A 49 12.65 6.77 0.82
CA GLU A 49 12.69 7.89 1.74
C GLU A 49 11.43 8.77 1.64
N LEU A 50 10.89 8.97 0.43
CA LEU A 50 9.66 9.74 0.21
C LEU A 50 8.43 9.03 0.78
N LEU A 51 8.35 7.71 0.62
CA LEU A 51 7.22 6.90 1.10
C LEU A 51 7.09 6.92 2.63
N PHE A 52 8.23 7.00 3.33
CA PHE A 52 8.30 6.96 4.79
C PHE A 52 8.61 8.33 5.42
N ARG A 53 8.57 9.42 4.66
CA ARG A 53 8.79 10.77 5.16
C ARG A 53 7.47 11.41 5.58
N GLU A 54 7.32 11.75 6.84
CA GLU A 54 6.14 12.47 7.35
C GLU A 54 6.18 13.98 7.15
N THR A 55 7.36 14.54 7.11
CA THR A 55 7.53 15.98 6.99
C THR A 55 7.74 16.39 5.54
N PRO A 56 6.97 17.36 5.02
CA PRO A 56 7.25 17.92 3.71
C PRO A 56 8.68 18.48 3.65
N PRO A 57 9.27 18.58 2.45
CA PRO A 57 10.61 19.15 2.31
C PRO A 57 10.70 20.49 3.03
N ARG A 58 11.82 20.76 3.70
CA ARG A 58 11.99 21.98 4.50
C ARG A 58 11.61 23.26 3.74
N GLN A 59 11.73 23.24 2.42
CA GLN A 59 11.38 24.37 1.55
C GLN A 59 9.88 24.68 1.60
N GLU A 60 9.03 23.70 1.80
CA GLU A 60 7.56 23.80 1.81
C GLU A 60 7.00 24.07 3.21
N LEU A 61 7.81 23.97 4.26
CA LEU A 61 7.39 24.22 5.63
C LEU A 61 7.14 25.71 5.86
N ALA A 62 6.09 26.03 6.62
CA ALA A 62 5.85 27.39 7.11
C ALA A 62 7.05 27.90 7.93
N LEU A 63 7.33 29.20 7.81
CA LEU A 63 8.51 29.84 8.45
C LEU A 63 8.59 29.56 9.97
N ARG A 64 7.45 29.58 10.66
CA ARG A 64 7.34 29.29 12.09
C ARG A 64 7.82 27.87 12.41
N ARG A 65 7.40 26.87 11.62
CA ARG A 65 7.82 25.47 11.83
C ARG A 65 9.31 25.29 11.54
N LYS A 66 9.86 26.02 10.55
CA LYS A 66 11.31 26.06 10.28
C LYS A 66 12.13 26.60 11.46
N THR A 67 11.55 27.49 12.24
CA THR A 67 12.21 28.11 13.40
C THR A 67 12.10 27.20 14.62
N ASP A 68 10.97 26.53 14.80
CA ASP A 68 10.73 25.62 15.93
C ASP A 68 11.64 24.37 15.83
N ASP A 69 11.93 23.87 14.61
CA ASP A 69 12.86 22.75 14.36
C ASP A 69 14.30 23.02 14.84
N TYR A 70 14.71 24.28 15.02
CA TYR A 70 16.01 24.62 15.59
C TYR A 70 16.04 24.56 17.12
N THR A 71 14.85 24.64 17.75
CA THR A 71 14.74 24.73 19.20
C THR A 71 14.47 23.39 19.86
N ILE A 72 13.89 22.41 19.09
CA ILE A 72 13.47 21.13 19.65
C ILE A 72 14.00 19.99 18.75
N LEU A 73 15.00 19.27 19.28
CA LEU A 73 15.69 18.19 18.54
C LEU A 73 14.90 16.90 18.37
N SER A 74 13.84 16.69 19.15
CA SER A 74 12.90 15.59 18.97
C SER A 74 11.58 15.92 19.69
N THR A 75 10.48 15.96 18.95
CA THR A 75 9.15 16.07 19.51
C THR A 75 8.48 14.69 19.46
N PRO A 76 8.36 13.97 20.59
CA PRO A 76 7.42 12.86 20.63
C PRO A 76 6.01 13.45 20.43
N GLU A 77 5.29 12.98 19.41
CA GLU A 77 3.90 13.35 19.24
C GLU A 77 3.08 12.70 20.36
N VAL A 78 2.67 13.54 21.31
CA VAL A 78 1.79 13.15 22.41
C VAL A 78 0.45 13.85 22.19
N GLY A 79 -0.56 13.06 21.86
CA GLY A 79 -1.96 13.52 21.77
C GLY A 79 -2.70 13.33 23.08
N LEU A 80 -3.73 14.16 23.32
CA LEU A 80 -4.72 13.95 24.37
C LEU A 80 -6.01 13.45 23.69
N ASP A 81 -6.38 12.22 24.01
CA ASP A 81 -7.66 11.65 23.57
C ASP A 81 -8.50 11.30 24.80
N ASN A 82 -9.66 11.97 24.95
CA ASN A 82 -10.60 11.78 26.08
C ASN A 82 -9.95 11.80 27.47
N GLY A 83 -8.90 12.65 27.66
CA GLY A 83 -8.19 12.78 28.93
C GLY A 83 -7.09 11.74 29.17
N SER A 84 -6.81 10.88 28.20
CA SER A 84 -5.69 9.94 28.21
C SER A 84 -4.57 10.39 27.27
N LEU A 85 -3.31 10.19 27.68
CA LEU A 85 -2.16 10.43 26.84
C LEU A 85 -2.11 9.37 25.73
N SER A 86 -2.19 9.79 24.48
CA SER A 86 -2.03 8.96 23.29
C SER A 86 -0.65 9.22 22.68
N PHE A 87 0.09 8.17 22.44
CA PHE A 87 1.33 8.21 21.68
C PHE A 87 1.05 7.92 20.21
N GLY A 88 1.82 8.54 19.30
CA GLY A 88 1.66 8.32 17.87
C GLY A 88 1.64 6.82 17.49
N LYS A 89 0.64 6.40 16.72
CA LYS A 89 0.37 4.99 16.37
C LYS A 89 1.40 4.37 15.41
N GLY A 90 2.45 5.10 15.00
CA GLY A 90 3.50 4.64 14.07
C GLY A 90 4.54 5.74 13.84
N ILE A 91 5.64 5.38 13.19
CA ILE A 91 6.70 6.33 12.84
C ILE A 91 6.24 7.25 11.69
N VAL A 92 5.32 6.75 10.84
CA VAL A 92 4.78 7.45 9.67
C VAL A 92 3.26 7.31 9.62
N THR A 93 2.52 8.43 9.53
CA THR A 93 1.05 8.41 9.40
C THR A 93 0.59 7.83 8.05
N GLY A 94 1.46 7.82 7.05
CA GLY A 94 1.19 7.27 5.73
C GLY A 94 0.48 8.22 4.76
N VAL A 95 0.35 9.52 5.08
CA VAL A 95 -0.30 10.51 4.19
C VAL A 95 0.42 10.63 2.84
N GLN A 96 1.75 10.65 2.84
CA GLN A 96 2.53 10.70 1.61
C GLN A 96 2.37 9.40 0.80
N LEU A 97 2.41 8.27 1.49
CA LEU A 97 2.14 6.96 0.90
C LEU A 97 0.76 6.96 0.22
N GLU A 98 -0.29 7.41 0.90
CA GLU A 98 -1.65 7.46 0.34
C GLU A 98 -1.72 8.33 -0.93
N THR A 99 -1.01 9.46 -0.97
CA THR A 99 -0.94 10.31 -2.16
C THR A 99 -0.36 9.56 -3.36
N VAL A 100 0.71 8.81 -3.14
CA VAL A 100 1.33 7.97 -4.18
C VAL A 100 0.41 6.84 -4.61
N LEU A 101 -0.25 6.17 -3.66
CA LEU A 101 -1.19 5.08 -3.96
C LEU A 101 -2.37 5.56 -4.79
N ARG A 102 -2.86 6.78 -4.53
CA ARG A 102 -3.91 7.41 -5.35
C ARG A 102 -3.44 7.74 -6.77
N GLN A 103 -2.16 8.04 -6.98
CA GLN A 103 -1.60 8.24 -8.33
C GLN A 103 -1.45 6.92 -9.09
N LEU A 104 -1.08 5.85 -8.40
CA LEU A 104 -0.94 4.50 -8.96
C LEU A 104 -2.30 3.81 -9.21
N SER A 105 -3.38 4.31 -8.63
CA SER A 105 -4.72 3.80 -8.87
C SER A 105 -5.37 4.55 -10.02
N LYS A 106 -5.47 3.95 -11.21
CA LYS A 106 -6.28 4.51 -12.31
C LYS A 106 -7.77 4.42 -12.02
N ALA A 107 -8.20 3.40 -11.30
CA ALA A 107 -9.56 3.23 -10.85
C ALA A 107 -9.83 4.10 -9.61
N LYS A 108 -10.70 5.11 -9.76
CA LYS A 108 -11.11 6.00 -8.67
C LYS A 108 -12.50 5.60 -8.19
N GLY A 109 -12.62 5.37 -6.88
CA GLY A 109 -13.87 4.98 -6.25
C GLY A 109 -13.87 3.52 -5.80
N PHE A 110 -15.04 3.02 -5.46
CA PHE A 110 -15.26 1.65 -5.02
C PHE A 110 -15.44 0.73 -6.23
N TYR A 111 -14.72 -0.36 -6.29
CA TYR A 111 -14.78 -1.36 -7.34
C TYR A 111 -14.85 -2.77 -6.77
N GLU A 112 -15.57 -3.65 -7.46
CA GLU A 112 -15.37 -5.10 -7.36
C GLU A 112 -14.12 -5.44 -8.18
N PHE A 113 -13.15 -6.09 -7.56
CA PHE A 113 -11.84 -6.31 -8.20
C PHE A 113 -11.86 -7.38 -9.28
N ASP A 114 -12.96 -8.11 -9.40
CA ASP A 114 -13.21 -9.01 -10.53
C ASP A 114 -13.66 -8.26 -11.80
N GLU A 115 -14.12 -7.00 -11.67
CA GLU A 115 -14.49 -6.13 -12.79
C GLU A 115 -13.31 -5.29 -13.33
N LEU A 116 -12.15 -5.35 -12.69
CA LEU A 116 -10.94 -4.71 -13.21
C LEU A 116 -10.51 -5.40 -14.52
N PRO A 117 -9.74 -4.69 -15.39
CA PRO A 117 -9.19 -5.29 -16.61
C PRO A 117 -8.48 -6.62 -16.37
N ILE A 118 -7.86 -6.80 -15.22
CA ILE A 118 -7.34 -8.08 -14.72
C ILE A 118 -7.89 -8.27 -13.31
N PRO A 119 -8.59 -9.39 -13.00
CA PRO A 119 -9.04 -9.72 -11.66
C PRO A 119 -7.92 -9.64 -10.62
N TYR A 120 -8.22 -9.01 -9.48
CA TYR A 120 -7.19 -8.68 -8.51
C TYR A 120 -7.59 -9.06 -7.09
N ARG A 121 -6.59 -9.43 -6.26
CA ARG A 121 -6.71 -9.58 -4.80
C ARG A 121 -5.53 -8.94 -4.11
N ALA A 122 -5.81 -8.21 -3.04
CA ALA A 122 -4.78 -7.76 -2.08
C ALA A 122 -4.92 -8.50 -0.76
N VAL A 123 -3.80 -8.73 -0.10
CA VAL A 123 -3.79 -9.38 1.21
C VAL A 123 -3.26 -8.42 2.27
N ALA A 124 -4.01 -8.28 3.36
CA ALA A 124 -3.60 -7.63 4.59
C ALA A 124 -3.72 -8.60 5.77
N THR A 125 -3.31 -8.17 6.96
CA THR A 125 -3.44 -8.94 8.19
C THR A 125 -4.28 -8.14 9.19
N ASP A 126 -5.32 -8.75 9.75
CA ASP A 126 -6.02 -8.16 10.89
C ASP A 126 -5.15 -8.28 12.14
N LEU A 127 -4.76 -7.13 12.69
CA LEU A 127 -3.87 -7.05 13.85
C LEU A 127 -4.48 -7.66 15.11
N VAL A 128 -5.81 -7.63 15.22
CA VAL A 128 -6.52 -8.12 16.41
C VAL A 128 -6.63 -9.64 16.40
N THR A 129 -7.02 -10.20 15.25
CA THR A 129 -7.25 -11.65 15.12
C THR A 129 -6.04 -12.42 14.64
N GLY A 130 -5.05 -11.73 14.06
CA GLY A 130 -3.87 -12.35 13.42
C GLY A 130 -4.20 -13.12 12.14
N LYS A 131 -5.37 -12.89 11.52
CA LYS A 131 -5.80 -13.61 10.32
C LYS A 131 -5.53 -12.78 9.06
N ALA A 132 -5.29 -13.49 7.95
CA ALA A 132 -5.24 -12.87 6.64
C ALA A 132 -6.62 -12.33 6.25
N VAL A 133 -6.62 -11.12 5.69
CA VAL A 133 -7.78 -10.47 5.07
C VAL A 133 -7.51 -10.34 3.59
N VAL A 134 -8.31 -11.01 2.76
CA VAL A 134 -8.20 -10.97 1.29
C VAL A 134 -9.26 -10.04 0.76
N PHE A 135 -8.84 -8.92 0.20
CA PHE A 135 -9.74 -7.94 -0.41
C PHE A 135 -10.18 -8.39 -1.81
N LYS A 136 -11.47 -8.32 -2.05
CA LYS A 136 -12.13 -8.61 -3.33
C LYS A 136 -12.77 -7.36 -3.95
N GLU A 137 -12.93 -6.32 -3.14
CA GLU A 137 -13.58 -5.07 -3.46
C GLU A 137 -13.04 -3.95 -2.60
N GLY A 138 -13.33 -2.71 -2.96
CA GLY A 138 -12.98 -1.52 -2.21
C GLY A 138 -12.39 -0.41 -3.07
N GLU A 139 -11.96 0.67 -2.43
CA GLU A 139 -11.13 1.67 -3.08
C GLU A 139 -9.67 1.17 -3.12
N LEU A 140 -9.11 1.03 -4.32
CA LEU A 140 -7.77 0.43 -4.52
C LEU A 140 -6.69 1.10 -3.67
N ALA A 141 -6.70 2.43 -3.56
CA ALA A 141 -5.72 3.16 -2.77
C ALA A 141 -5.78 2.76 -1.28
N ASN A 142 -6.99 2.63 -0.72
CA ASN A 142 -7.19 2.25 0.68
C ASN A 142 -6.78 0.79 0.93
N VAL A 143 -7.10 -0.10 -0.01
CA VAL A 143 -6.74 -1.51 0.06
C VAL A 143 -5.22 -1.71 -0.05
N MET A 144 -4.57 -1.01 -0.99
CA MET A 144 -3.10 -0.98 -1.08
C MET A 144 -2.48 -0.44 0.20
N ARG A 145 -3.06 0.65 0.76
CA ARG A 145 -2.62 1.26 2.02
C ARG A 145 -2.66 0.25 3.17
N ALA A 146 -3.75 -0.50 3.29
CA ALA A 146 -3.89 -1.54 4.32
C ALA A 146 -2.82 -2.64 4.17
N SER A 147 -2.66 -3.16 2.92
CA SER A 147 -1.68 -4.20 2.60
C SER A 147 -0.22 -3.78 2.82
N MET A 148 0.06 -2.47 2.82
CA MET A 148 1.41 -1.88 3.00
C MET A 148 1.64 -1.28 4.39
N SER A 149 0.75 -1.48 5.35
CA SER A 149 0.87 -0.97 6.72
C SER A 149 1.88 -1.78 7.53
N VAL A 150 3.17 -1.66 7.22
CA VAL A 150 4.25 -2.39 7.90
C VAL A 150 4.29 -2.01 9.38
N PRO A 151 4.10 -2.95 10.32
CA PRO A 151 4.14 -2.65 11.74
C PRO A 151 5.44 -1.99 12.18
N GLY A 152 5.33 -0.93 12.97
CA GLY A 152 6.48 -0.14 13.44
C GLY A 152 6.97 0.93 12.45
N ALA A 153 6.65 0.81 11.15
CA ALA A 153 7.00 1.81 10.15
C ALA A 153 5.79 2.68 9.79
N VAL A 154 4.66 2.07 9.48
CA VAL A 154 3.45 2.75 9.03
C VAL A 154 2.30 2.45 9.98
N ALA A 155 1.50 3.47 10.31
CA ALA A 155 0.33 3.29 11.17
C ALA A 155 -0.64 2.26 10.57
N PRO A 156 -1.25 1.37 11.38
CA PRO A 156 -2.28 0.46 10.93
C PRO A 156 -3.42 1.19 10.20
N ALA A 157 -3.99 0.56 9.19
CA ALA A 157 -5.15 1.08 8.49
C ALA A 157 -6.44 0.60 9.17
N GLU A 158 -7.37 1.53 9.40
CA GLU A 158 -8.71 1.18 9.89
C GLU A 158 -9.62 0.93 8.68
N PHE A 159 -10.25 -0.24 8.63
CA PHE A 159 -11.12 -0.63 7.52
C PHE A 159 -12.26 -1.50 8.06
N ASP A 160 -13.51 -1.05 7.93
CA ASP A 160 -14.73 -1.74 8.39
C ASP A 160 -14.63 -2.29 9.83
N GLY A 161 -14.09 -1.47 10.74
CA GLY A 161 -13.91 -1.82 12.15
C GLY A 161 -12.76 -2.79 12.43
N MET A 162 -12.02 -3.21 11.42
CA MET A 162 -10.77 -3.96 11.54
C MET A 162 -9.58 -3.02 11.62
N LEU A 163 -8.53 -3.45 12.31
CA LEU A 163 -7.25 -2.77 12.37
C LEU A 163 -6.25 -3.59 11.53
N LEU A 164 -5.95 -3.09 10.35
CA LEU A 164 -5.18 -3.84 9.35
C LEU A 164 -3.72 -3.40 9.29
N VAL A 165 -2.86 -4.39 9.17
CA VAL A 165 -1.43 -4.23 8.95
C VAL A 165 -1.00 -5.03 7.72
N ASP A 166 0.28 -4.87 7.34
CA ASP A 166 0.86 -5.52 6.17
C ASP A 166 0.57 -7.03 6.15
N GLY A 167 0.13 -7.51 4.99
CA GLY A 167 -0.18 -8.92 4.77
C GLY A 167 1.04 -9.85 4.85
N MET A 168 2.26 -9.31 4.87
CA MET A 168 3.48 -10.10 5.04
C MET A 168 3.48 -10.97 6.29
N LEU A 169 2.75 -10.57 7.33
CA LEU A 169 2.68 -11.33 8.58
C LEU A 169 1.92 -12.66 8.45
N THR A 170 1.01 -12.75 7.47
CA THR A 170 0.18 -13.95 7.28
C THR A 170 0.41 -14.63 5.93
N SER A 171 0.59 -13.85 4.86
CA SER A 171 0.76 -14.36 3.50
C SER A 171 1.58 -13.40 2.65
N ASN A 172 2.91 -13.42 2.84
CA ASN A 172 3.83 -12.57 2.08
C ASN A 172 3.79 -12.89 0.57
N LEU A 173 3.64 -14.15 0.22
CA LEU A 173 3.52 -14.62 -1.16
C LEU A 173 2.16 -15.32 -1.32
N PRO A 174 1.10 -14.62 -1.79
CA PRO A 174 -0.28 -15.09 -1.72
C PRO A 174 -0.63 -16.11 -2.84
N VAL A 175 0.16 -17.18 -2.97
CA VAL A 175 -0.04 -18.25 -3.96
C VAL A 175 -1.38 -18.94 -3.78
N GLN A 176 -1.79 -19.18 -2.52
CA GLN A 176 -3.07 -19.81 -2.24
C GLN A 176 -4.23 -18.93 -2.73
N THR A 177 -4.14 -17.62 -2.51
CA THR A 177 -5.14 -16.66 -3.00
C THR A 177 -5.25 -16.68 -4.53
N ALA A 178 -4.12 -16.76 -5.26
CA ALA A 178 -4.13 -16.88 -6.71
C ALA A 178 -4.80 -18.19 -7.16
N ARG A 179 -4.55 -19.30 -6.46
CA ARG A 179 -5.24 -20.59 -6.71
C ARG A 179 -6.76 -20.50 -6.49
N GLU A 180 -7.19 -19.81 -5.44
CA GLU A 180 -8.60 -19.59 -5.13
C GLU A 180 -9.30 -18.68 -6.16
N MET A 181 -8.54 -17.84 -6.89
CA MET A 181 -9.01 -17.10 -8.05
C MET A 181 -9.18 -17.97 -9.32
N GLY A 182 -8.77 -19.24 -9.28
CA GLY A 182 -8.87 -20.18 -10.40
C GLY A 182 -7.60 -20.32 -11.23
N ALA A 183 -6.45 -19.83 -10.78
CA ALA A 183 -5.21 -19.95 -11.53
C ALA A 183 -4.71 -21.40 -11.60
N ASP A 184 -4.58 -21.94 -12.81
CA ASP A 184 -3.97 -23.26 -13.07
C ASP A 184 -2.44 -23.21 -12.97
N VAL A 185 -1.84 -22.09 -13.38
CA VAL A 185 -0.40 -21.84 -13.30
C VAL A 185 -0.17 -20.59 -12.49
N VAL A 186 0.74 -20.63 -11.53
CA VAL A 186 1.09 -19.47 -10.68
C VAL A 186 2.55 -19.13 -10.87
N ILE A 187 2.81 -17.89 -11.28
CA ILE A 187 4.15 -17.29 -11.32
C ILE A 187 4.31 -16.49 -10.04
N ALA A 188 5.12 -16.98 -9.12
CA ALA A 188 5.38 -16.33 -7.85
C ALA A 188 6.63 -15.44 -7.94
N VAL A 189 6.52 -14.18 -7.49
CA VAL A 189 7.60 -13.19 -7.48
C VAL A 189 7.85 -12.76 -6.04
N ASN A 190 9.06 -13.03 -5.53
CA ASN A 190 9.48 -12.70 -4.17
C ASN A 190 10.65 -11.70 -4.19
#